data_9857cd3718a47a655b70f88249fd19fe
#
_entry.id   9857cd3718a47a655b70f88249fd19fe
#
_cell.length_a   1.000
_cell.length_b   1.000
_cell.length_c   1.000
_cell.angle_alpha   90.00
_cell.angle_beta   90.00
_cell.angle_gamma   90.00
#
_symmetry.space_group_name_H-M   'P 1'
#
loop_
_entity.id
_entity.type
_entity.pdbx_description
1 polymer ?
#
loop_
_entity_poly.entity_id
_entity_poly.type
_entity_poly.pdbx_seq_one_letter_code
_entity_poly.pdbx_strand_id
1 'polypeptide(L)'
;MFRMPCQPRKGWQQLANEFGFHFHTMYGEPYWDETAYYQFTLAQIENDIEDPTAELHQMCLAVTEDVVNSEALLRRFRIPEKHWDLVRHSWLDRDPSLYSRLDLVYNGKGPAKLLENNADTPTSLYESGFWQWLWLSQNVDAGKLPLHADQFNSLQEKLVHRFREIALHYGINQMHMACCEDTVEDRGTVQYLQDCAKEAGLQADFVFIEDIGLAVEDVLQKEIAAGHKMKVCIGSDSRVK
;
A
#
# COMPACT_ATOMS: atom_id res chain seq x y z
N MET A 1 -14.58 3.85 -20.19
CA MET A 1 -13.77 4.81 -19.42
C MET A 1 -13.71 6.14 -20.15
N PHE A 2 -14.00 7.24 -19.46
CA PHE A 2 -13.94 8.60 -19.99
C PHE A 2 -13.12 9.48 -19.06
N ARG A 3 -12.25 10.34 -19.61
CA ARG A 3 -11.58 11.39 -18.86
C ARG A 3 -12.47 12.65 -18.91
N MET A 4 -13.03 13.02 -17.78
CA MET A 4 -13.99 14.10 -17.63
C MET A 4 -13.28 15.33 -17.08
N PRO A 5 -13.30 16.49 -17.77
CA PRO A 5 -12.75 17.72 -17.21
C PRO A 5 -13.61 18.18 -16.03
N CYS A 6 -12.97 18.73 -15.02
CA CYS A 6 -13.67 19.34 -13.89
C CYS A 6 -12.92 20.58 -13.38
N GLN A 7 -13.63 21.39 -12.61
CA GLN A 7 -13.04 22.55 -11.94
C GLN A 7 -12.42 22.08 -10.61
N PRO A 8 -11.14 22.37 -10.34
CA PRO A 8 -10.52 22.06 -9.06
C PRO A 8 -11.32 22.63 -7.88
N ARG A 9 -11.28 21.96 -6.74
CA ARG A 9 -11.87 22.47 -5.51
C ARG A 9 -11.13 23.74 -5.08
N LYS A 10 -11.87 24.75 -4.65
CA LYS A 10 -11.25 26.00 -4.18
C LYS A 10 -10.50 25.76 -2.87
N GLY A 11 -9.22 26.10 -2.84
CA GLY A 11 -8.38 25.98 -1.63
C GLY A 11 -7.94 24.53 -1.32
N TRP A 12 -8.04 23.61 -2.28
CA TRP A 12 -7.72 22.20 -2.05
C TRP A 12 -6.25 21.97 -1.64
N GLN A 13 -5.29 22.78 -2.11
CA GLN A 13 -3.88 22.66 -1.70
C GLN A 13 -3.68 22.99 -0.21
N GLN A 14 -4.40 24.00 0.30
CA GLN A 14 -4.37 24.30 1.73
C GLN A 14 -4.98 23.14 2.53
N LEU A 15 -6.11 22.62 2.07
CA LEU A 15 -6.76 21.46 2.68
C LEU A 15 -5.84 20.22 2.64
N ALA A 16 -5.13 20.00 1.52
CA ALA A 16 -4.15 18.92 1.38
C ALA A 16 -3.06 19.01 2.46
N ASN A 17 -2.50 20.19 2.68
CA ASN A 17 -1.50 20.41 3.71
C ASN A 17 -2.05 20.18 5.13
N GLU A 18 -3.29 20.59 5.41
CA GLU A 18 -3.97 20.36 6.69
C GLU A 18 -4.18 18.86 6.99
N PHE A 19 -4.39 18.06 5.95
CA PHE A 19 -4.51 16.59 6.04
C PHE A 19 -3.19 15.82 5.82
N GLY A 20 -2.05 16.52 5.80
CA GLY A 20 -0.74 15.88 5.67
C GLY A 20 -0.35 15.47 4.25
N PHE A 21 -1.12 15.87 3.23
CA PHE A 21 -0.80 15.61 1.83
C PHE A 21 0.19 16.64 1.27
N HIS A 22 1.40 16.67 1.85
CA HIS A 22 2.41 17.66 1.50
C HIS A 22 3.08 17.43 0.14
N PHE A 23 2.93 16.23 -0.41
CA PHE A 23 3.51 15.83 -1.71
C PHE A 23 2.53 15.96 -2.88
N HIS A 24 1.41 16.69 -2.73
CA HIS A 24 0.49 17.00 -3.84
C HIS A 24 1.14 17.73 -5.03
N THR A 25 2.31 18.34 -4.81
CA THR A 25 3.18 18.93 -5.83
C THR A 25 4.60 18.42 -5.57
N MET A 26 5.21 17.78 -6.56
CA MET A 26 6.54 17.19 -6.47
C MET A 26 7.44 17.80 -7.55
N TYR A 27 8.65 18.18 -7.18
CA TYR A 27 9.66 18.74 -8.12
C TYR A 27 9.16 19.94 -8.95
N GLY A 28 8.19 20.71 -8.39
CA GLY A 28 7.58 21.84 -9.08
C GLY A 28 6.43 21.51 -10.03
N GLU A 29 6.11 20.23 -10.19
CA GLU A 29 5.00 19.76 -11.03
C GLU A 29 3.85 19.21 -10.17
N PRO A 30 2.58 19.39 -10.64
CA PRO A 30 1.44 18.80 -9.96
C PRO A 30 1.52 17.27 -9.94
N TYR A 31 1.62 16.68 -8.76
CA TYR A 31 1.48 15.24 -8.57
C TYR A 31 -0.01 14.84 -8.53
N TRP A 32 -0.82 15.60 -7.79
CA TRP A 32 -2.28 15.45 -7.78
C TRP A 32 -2.93 16.50 -8.68
N ASP A 33 -3.70 16.05 -9.68
CA ASP A 33 -4.39 16.92 -10.66
C ASP A 33 -5.91 16.85 -10.46
N GLU A 34 -6.52 17.96 -10.06
CA GLU A 34 -7.98 18.08 -9.91
C GLU A 34 -8.68 18.65 -11.16
N THR A 35 -7.98 18.84 -12.28
CA THR A 35 -8.57 19.38 -13.50
C THR A 35 -9.41 18.37 -14.28
N ALA A 36 -9.30 17.09 -13.92
CA ALA A 36 -10.09 16.02 -14.53
C ALA A 36 -10.17 14.79 -13.61
N TYR A 37 -11.17 13.95 -13.87
CA TYR A 37 -11.30 12.63 -13.26
C TYR A 37 -11.63 11.57 -14.33
N TYR A 38 -11.43 10.31 -13.99
CA TYR A 38 -11.82 9.20 -14.84
C TYR A 38 -13.16 8.62 -14.38
N GLN A 39 -14.08 8.48 -15.34
CA GLN A 39 -15.38 7.88 -15.13
C GLN A 39 -15.43 6.49 -15.76
N PHE A 40 -15.84 5.52 -14.97
CA PHE A 40 -16.04 4.13 -15.38
C PHE A 40 -17.52 3.75 -15.20
N THR A 41 -17.96 2.72 -15.90
CA THR A 41 -19.17 2.01 -15.54
C THR A 41 -18.83 0.89 -14.55
N LEU A 42 -19.79 0.46 -13.74
CA LEU A 42 -19.61 -0.67 -12.82
C LEU A 42 -19.12 -1.92 -13.57
N ALA A 43 -19.72 -2.25 -14.70
CA ALA A 43 -19.30 -3.38 -15.53
C ALA A 43 -17.84 -3.28 -16.01
N GLN A 44 -17.32 -2.08 -16.28
CA GLN A 44 -15.90 -1.91 -16.61
C GLN A 44 -15.00 -2.16 -15.41
N ILE A 45 -15.44 -1.77 -14.22
CA ILE A 45 -14.67 -2.02 -12.99
C ILE A 45 -14.65 -3.53 -12.70
N GLU A 46 -15.81 -4.17 -12.65
CA GLU A 46 -15.92 -5.58 -12.30
C GLU A 46 -15.24 -6.49 -13.34
N ASN A 47 -15.63 -6.39 -14.61
CA ASN A 47 -15.20 -7.36 -15.63
C ASN A 47 -13.85 -7.02 -16.28
N ASP A 48 -13.49 -5.74 -16.38
CA ASP A 48 -12.30 -5.33 -17.13
C ASP A 48 -11.11 -5.05 -16.20
N ILE A 49 -11.34 -4.79 -14.91
CA ILE A 49 -10.30 -4.43 -13.94
C ILE A 49 -10.22 -5.43 -12.78
N GLU A 50 -11.30 -5.62 -12.00
CA GLU A 50 -11.27 -6.46 -10.79
C GLU A 50 -11.06 -7.94 -11.11
N ASP A 51 -11.83 -8.52 -12.02
CA ASP A 51 -11.68 -9.92 -12.41
C ASP A 51 -10.28 -10.21 -12.98
N PRO A 52 -9.76 -9.42 -13.96
CA PRO A 52 -8.38 -9.60 -14.42
C PRO A 52 -7.33 -9.39 -13.34
N THR A 53 -7.53 -8.45 -12.41
CA THR A 53 -6.62 -8.22 -11.29
C THR A 53 -6.55 -9.45 -10.37
N ALA A 54 -7.68 -10.06 -10.06
CA ALA A 54 -7.74 -11.28 -9.26
C ALA A 54 -7.02 -12.44 -9.94
N GLU A 55 -7.23 -12.65 -11.25
CA GLU A 55 -6.52 -13.66 -12.04
C GLU A 55 -5.01 -13.41 -12.07
N LEU A 56 -4.59 -12.17 -12.39
CA LEU A 56 -3.18 -11.78 -12.42
C LEU A 56 -2.50 -11.98 -11.06
N HIS A 57 -3.19 -11.69 -9.96
CA HIS A 57 -2.66 -11.94 -8.63
C HIS A 57 -2.39 -13.44 -8.40
N GLN A 58 -3.32 -14.31 -8.78
CA GLN A 58 -3.12 -15.76 -8.67
C GLN A 58 -1.97 -16.25 -9.55
N MET A 59 -1.81 -15.70 -10.76
CA MET A 59 -0.66 -16.01 -11.62
C MET A 59 0.66 -15.58 -10.98
N CYS A 60 0.72 -14.41 -10.35
CA CYS A 60 1.91 -13.96 -9.62
C CYS A 60 2.24 -14.88 -8.44
N LEU A 61 1.24 -15.35 -7.68
CA LEU A 61 1.45 -16.32 -6.60
C LEU A 61 1.98 -17.66 -7.12
N ALA A 62 1.45 -18.16 -8.24
CA ALA A 62 1.94 -19.40 -8.87
C ALA A 62 3.40 -19.26 -9.31
N VAL A 63 3.79 -18.13 -9.92
CA VAL A 63 5.21 -17.86 -10.26
C VAL A 63 6.07 -17.79 -9.00
N THR A 64 5.58 -17.18 -7.94
CA THR A 64 6.30 -17.11 -6.65
C THR A 64 6.55 -18.52 -6.09
N GLU A 65 5.53 -19.40 -6.13
CA GLU A 65 5.67 -20.79 -5.70
C GLU A 65 6.75 -21.54 -6.49
N ASP A 66 6.76 -21.40 -7.81
CA ASP A 66 7.81 -22.00 -8.65
C ASP A 66 9.20 -21.47 -8.30
N VAL A 67 9.33 -20.16 -8.08
CA VAL A 67 10.60 -19.50 -7.76
C VAL A 67 11.15 -19.94 -6.42
N VAL A 68 10.35 -19.92 -5.36
CA VAL A 68 10.82 -20.26 -4.00
C VAL A 68 11.21 -21.73 -3.86
N ASN A 69 10.71 -22.61 -4.74
CA ASN A 69 11.03 -24.03 -4.78
C ASN A 69 12.18 -24.38 -5.73
N SER A 70 12.81 -23.40 -6.40
CA SER A 70 13.85 -23.64 -7.39
C SER A 70 15.06 -22.72 -7.20
N GLU A 71 16.21 -23.27 -6.77
CA GLU A 71 17.45 -22.49 -6.68
C GLU A 71 17.86 -21.85 -8.00
N ALA A 72 17.60 -22.52 -9.14
CA ALA A 72 17.89 -21.97 -10.47
C ALA A 72 17.04 -20.72 -10.76
N LEU A 73 15.76 -20.71 -10.34
CA LEU A 73 14.88 -19.55 -10.47
C LEU A 73 15.23 -18.47 -9.45
N LEU A 74 15.54 -18.82 -8.21
CA LEU A 74 16.01 -17.86 -7.21
C LEU A 74 17.25 -17.09 -7.71
N ARG A 75 18.23 -17.80 -8.32
CA ARG A 75 19.39 -17.15 -8.97
C ARG A 75 18.99 -16.27 -10.15
N ARG A 76 18.07 -16.75 -11.00
CA ARG A 76 17.57 -15.98 -12.16
C ARG A 76 16.87 -14.70 -11.74
N PHE A 77 16.09 -14.74 -10.64
CA PHE A 77 15.44 -13.57 -10.02
C PHE A 77 16.40 -12.74 -9.16
N ARG A 78 17.69 -13.15 -9.08
CA ARG A 78 18.73 -12.46 -8.31
C ARG A 78 18.45 -12.33 -6.83
N ILE A 79 17.71 -13.28 -6.26
CA ILE A 79 17.55 -13.37 -4.81
C ILE A 79 18.90 -13.80 -4.21
N PRO A 80 19.47 -13.02 -3.26
CA PRO A 80 20.75 -13.41 -2.64
C PRO A 80 20.66 -14.76 -1.91
N GLU A 81 21.67 -15.62 -2.09
CA GLU A 81 21.65 -17.00 -1.53
C GLU A 81 21.41 -17.03 -0.01
N LYS A 82 21.96 -16.03 0.70
CA LYS A 82 21.77 -15.90 2.16
C LYS A 82 20.32 -15.70 2.60
N HIS A 83 19.41 -15.36 1.67
CA HIS A 83 17.99 -15.11 1.94
C HIS A 83 17.07 -16.23 1.43
N TRP A 84 17.59 -17.26 0.75
CA TRP A 84 16.73 -18.32 0.16
C TRP A 84 15.91 -19.08 1.19
N ASP A 85 16.53 -19.44 2.31
CA ASP A 85 15.81 -20.13 3.39
C ASP A 85 14.74 -19.24 4.01
N LEU A 86 15.02 -17.94 4.20
CA LEU A 86 14.05 -16.96 4.71
C LEU A 86 12.84 -16.85 3.78
N VAL A 87 13.07 -16.69 2.48
CA VAL A 87 12.01 -16.56 1.46
C VAL A 87 11.18 -17.85 1.41
N ARG A 88 11.83 -19.02 1.46
CA ARG A 88 11.14 -20.32 1.46
C ARG A 88 10.31 -20.53 2.71
N HIS A 89 10.83 -20.23 3.89
CA HIS A 89 10.09 -20.35 5.14
C HIS A 89 8.87 -19.42 5.17
N SER A 90 9.04 -18.14 4.78
CA SER A 90 7.93 -17.20 4.69
C SER A 90 6.79 -17.70 3.79
N TRP A 91 7.14 -18.34 2.64
CA TRP A 91 6.14 -18.94 1.75
C TRP A 91 5.45 -20.16 2.39
N LEU A 92 6.21 -21.06 2.99
CA LEU A 92 5.67 -22.29 3.62
C LEU A 92 4.80 -21.97 4.84
N ASP A 93 5.21 -21.00 5.64
CA ASP A 93 4.49 -20.53 6.83
C ASP A 93 3.26 -19.68 6.47
N ARG A 94 3.11 -19.37 5.18
CA ARG A 94 2.03 -18.50 4.65
C ARG A 94 1.99 -17.17 5.38
N ASP A 95 3.15 -16.53 5.51
CA ASP A 95 3.23 -15.21 6.11
C ASP A 95 2.23 -14.25 5.45
N PRO A 96 1.37 -13.58 6.23
CA PRO A 96 0.33 -12.74 5.67
C PRO A 96 0.91 -11.51 4.98
N SER A 97 0.60 -11.33 3.69
CA SER A 97 0.87 -10.09 2.96
C SER A 97 -0.13 -9.00 3.38
N LEU A 98 0.26 -7.73 3.33
CA LEU A 98 -0.63 -6.61 3.62
C LEU A 98 -1.37 -6.17 2.36
N TYR A 99 -0.65 -5.73 1.33
CA TYR A 99 -1.20 -5.28 0.05
C TYR A 99 -0.14 -5.32 -1.05
N SER A 100 -0.58 -5.18 -2.30
CA SER A 100 0.27 -4.96 -3.47
C SER A 100 -0.40 -3.99 -4.43
N ARG A 101 0.38 -3.37 -5.33
CA ARG A 101 -0.11 -2.50 -6.40
C ARG A 101 0.21 -3.13 -7.75
N LEU A 102 -0.82 -3.41 -8.53
CA LEU A 102 -0.67 -3.82 -9.91
C LEU A 102 -0.80 -2.58 -10.80
N ASP A 103 0.25 -2.29 -11.56
CA ASP A 103 0.21 -1.23 -12.56
C ASP A 103 -0.35 -1.82 -13.84
N LEU A 104 -1.49 -1.30 -14.27
CA LEU A 104 -2.29 -1.84 -15.36
C LEU A 104 -2.39 -0.84 -16.52
N VAL A 105 -2.45 -1.34 -17.75
CA VAL A 105 -2.86 -0.55 -18.90
C VAL A 105 -4.27 -0.94 -19.33
N TYR A 106 -5.13 0.07 -19.51
CA TYR A 106 -6.53 -0.11 -19.87
C TYR A 106 -6.99 0.95 -20.88
N ASN A 107 -7.62 0.54 -21.96
CA ASN A 107 -8.07 1.42 -23.04
C ASN A 107 -9.59 1.66 -23.06
N GLY A 108 -10.32 1.18 -22.06
CA GLY A 108 -11.77 1.30 -21.93
C GLY A 108 -12.56 0.12 -22.47
N LYS A 109 -11.92 -0.95 -22.94
CA LYS A 109 -12.55 -2.17 -23.47
C LYS A 109 -11.74 -3.42 -23.15
N GLY A 110 -12.43 -4.45 -22.67
CA GLY A 110 -11.86 -5.75 -22.37
C GLY A 110 -10.89 -5.72 -21.19
N PRO A 111 -10.28 -6.86 -20.84
CA PRO A 111 -9.48 -6.97 -19.64
C PRO A 111 -8.27 -6.05 -19.64
N ALA A 112 -8.01 -5.42 -18.51
CA ALA A 112 -6.79 -4.66 -18.27
C ALA A 112 -5.55 -5.57 -18.35
N LYS A 113 -4.41 -5.03 -18.77
CA LYS A 113 -3.17 -5.78 -18.94
C LYS A 113 -2.13 -5.34 -17.93
N LEU A 114 -1.45 -6.31 -17.32
CA LEU A 114 -0.40 -6.07 -16.35
C LEU A 114 0.83 -5.47 -17.00
N LEU A 115 1.34 -4.40 -16.41
CA LEU A 115 2.65 -3.82 -16.67
C LEU A 115 3.64 -4.30 -15.61
N GLU A 116 3.26 -4.14 -14.34
CA GLU A 116 4.10 -4.51 -13.20
C GLU A 116 3.24 -4.88 -11.98
N ASN A 117 3.77 -5.74 -11.12
CA ASN A 117 3.24 -6.00 -9.79
C ASN A 117 4.27 -5.54 -8.75
N ASN A 118 3.98 -4.46 -8.06
CA ASN A 118 4.76 -4.00 -6.93
C ASN A 118 4.15 -4.59 -5.65
N ALA A 119 4.81 -5.61 -5.11
CA ALA A 119 4.37 -6.34 -3.93
C ALA A 119 5.28 -6.12 -2.70
N ASP A 120 6.28 -5.24 -2.81
CA ASP A 120 7.19 -4.91 -1.71
C ASP A 120 6.72 -3.64 -1.00
N THR A 121 6.93 -2.49 -1.60
CA THR A 121 6.69 -1.19 -0.98
C THR A 121 5.89 -0.25 -1.88
N PRO A 122 4.68 -0.63 -2.31
CA PRO A 122 3.91 0.21 -3.20
C PRO A 122 3.39 1.47 -2.49
N THR A 123 3.53 2.62 -3.14
CA THR A 123 2.94 3.90 -2.74
C THR A 123 1.52 4.08 -3.28
N SER A 124 0.97 5.29 -3.20
CA SER A 124 -0.37 5.68 -3.70
C SER A 124 -1.56 5.17 -2.86
N LEU A 125 -1.32 4.68 -1.65
CA LEU A 125 -2.40 4.25 -0.74
C LEU A 125 -3.19 5.43 -0.19
N TYR A 126 -2.51 6.46 0.29
CA TYR A 126 -3.15 7.65 0.87
C TYR A 126 -4.03 8.35 -0.16
N GLU A 127 -3.51 8.50 -1.39
CA GLU A 127 -4.24 9.11 -2.50
C GLU A 127 -5.49 8.32 -2.86
N SER A 128 -5.37 7.02 -2.98
CA SER A 128 -6.46 6.14 -3.42
C SER A 128 -7.46 5.83 -2.32
N GLY A 129 -6.99 5.60 -1.10
CA GLY A 129 -7.83 5.21 0.03
C GLY A 129 -8.55 6.40 0.68
N PHE A 130 -7.86 7.52 0.87
CA PHE A 130 -8.39 8.67 1.61
C PHE A 130 -8.62 9.91 0.75
N TRP A 131 -7.59 10.42 0.05
CA TRP A 131 -7.69 11.71 -0.62
C TRP A 131 -8.68 11.72 -1.79
N GLN A 132 -8.75 10.63 -2.55
CA GLN A 132 -9.74 10.43 -3.61
C GLN A 132 -11.16 10.39 -3.05
N TRP A 133 -11.37 9.71 -1.93
CA TRP A 133 -12.67 9.70 -1.26
C TRP A 133 -13.09 11.10 -0.80
N LEU A 134 -12.18 11.86 -0.19
CA LEU A 134 -12.45 13.24 0.24
C LEU A 134 -12.78 14.14 -0.95
N TRP A 135 -12.06 13.97 -2.07
CA TRP A 135 -12.35 14.67 -3.32
C TRP A 135 -13.76 14.35 -3.84
N LEU A 136 -14.11 13.08 -3.86
CA LEU A 136 -15.42 12.59 -4.31
C LEU A 136 -16.54 13.15 -3.43
N SER A 137 -16.45 12.97 -2.11
CA SER A 137 -17.44 13.41 -1.12
C SER A 137 -17.73 14.91 -1.27
N GLN A 138 -16.70 15.75 -1.29
CA GLN A 138 -16.87 17.20 -1.41
C GLN A 138 -17.47 17.64 -2.76
N ASN A 139 -17.18 16.94 -3.87
CA ASN A 139 -17.78 17.25 -5.16
C ASN A 139 -19.24 16.75 -5.26
N VAL A 140 -19.60 15.67 -4.59
CA VAL A 140 -21.00 15.23 -4.45
C VAL A 140 -21.78 16.23 -3.59
N ASP A 141 -21.26 16.62 -2.43
CA ASP A 141 -21.88 17.61 -1.54
C ASP A 141 -22.07 18.98 -2.21
N ALA A 142 -21.15 19.36 -3.07
CA ALA A 142 -21.25 20.60 -3.88
C ALA A 142 -22.19 20.47 -5.10
N GLY A 143 -22.83 19.32 -5.31
CA GLY A 143 -23.72 19.04 -6.45
C GLY A 143 -23.02 19.00 -7.81
N LYS A 144 -21.69 18.85 -7.82
CA LYS A 144 -20.89 18.73 -9.05
C LYS A 144 -20.87 17.29 -9.60
N LEU A 145 -21.06 16.32 -8.74
CA LEU A 145 -21.17 14.89 -9.07
C LEU A 145 -22.51 14.33 -8.60
N PRO A 146 -23.02 13.28 -9.26
CA PRO A 146 -24.27 12.64 -8.84
C PRO A 146 -24.17 12.04 -7.44
N LEU A 147 -25.29 12.00 -6.69
CA LEU A 147 -25.34 11.41 -5.35
C LEU A 147 -24.97 9.91 -5.30
N HIS A 148 -25.05 9.21 -6.43
CA HIS A 148 -24.68 7.80 -6.57
C HIS A 148 -23.28 7.60 -7.14
N ALA A 149 -22.51 8.68 -7.32
CA ALA A 149 -21.09 8.55 -7.68
C ALA A 149 -20.32 7.92 -6.52
N ASP A 150 -19.46 6.98 -6.85
CA ASP A 150 -18.66 6.24 -5.89
C ASP A 150 -17.23 6.06 -6.41
N GLN A 151 -16.29 5.84 -5.52
CA GLN A 151 -14.99 5.28 -5.85
C GLN A 151 -15.08 3.75 -5.79
N PHE A 152 -14.41 3.07 -6.68
CA PHE A 152 -14.49 1.61 -6.78
C PHE A 152 -13.49 0.87 -5.87
N ASN A 153 -13.24 1.37 -4.69
CA ASN A 153 -12.37 0.70 -3.72
C ASN A 153 -12.92 0.82 -2.30
N SER A 154 -12.50 -0.12 -1.46
CA SER A 154 -12.70 -0.17 -0.03
C SER A 154 -11.36 -0.39 0.67
N LEU A 155 -10.33 0.35 0.25
CA LEU A 155 -8.95 0.17 0.72
C LEU A 155 -8.83 0.40 2.23
N GLN A 156 -9.44 1.45 2.76
CA GLN A 156 -9.41 1.77 4.18
C GLN A 156 -9.91 0.59 5.02
N GLU A 157 -11.11 0.12 4.72
CA GLU A 157 -11.78 -0.94 5.47
C GLU A 157 -11.01 -2.27 5.34
N LYS A 158 -10.51 -2.58 4.15
CA LYS A 158 -9.72 -3.78 3.89
C LYS A 158 -8.36 -3.75 4.60
N LEU A 159 -7.67 -2.60 4.62
CA LEU A 159 -6.41 -2.44 5.35
C LEU A 159 -6.62 -2.60 6.86
N VAL A 160 -7.63 -1.95 7.42
CA VAL A 160 -7.98 -2.08 8.85
C VAL A 160 -8.31 -3.53 9.19
N HIS A 161 -9.10 -4.21 8.36
CA HIS A 161 -9.40 -5.63 8.54
C HIS A 161 -8.13 -6.49 8.47
N ARG A 162 -7.28 -6.25 7.48
CA ARG A 162 -6.04 -7.00 7.28
C ARG A 162 -5.05 -6.82 8.43
N PHE A 163 -4.93 -5.64 9.01
CA PHE A 163 -4.13 -5.42 10.20
C PHE A 163 -4.62 -6.24 11.40
N ARG A 164 -5.95 -6.39 11.59
CA ARG A 164 -6.51 -7.27 12.62
C ARG A 164 -6.14 -8.74 12.39
N GLU A 165 -6.23 -9.23 11.14
CA GLU A 165 -5.82 -10.58 10.80
C GLU A 165 -4.34 -10.82 11.07
N ILE A 166 -3.45 -9.89 10.66
CA ILE A 166 -2.00 -9.96 10.91
C ILE A 166 -1.73 -9.98 12.41
N ALA A 167 -2.38 -9.12 13.17
CA ALA A 167 -2.24 -9.07 14.62
C ALA A 167 -2.63 -10.39 15.30
N LEU A 168 -3.73 -10.98 14.87
CA LEU A 168 -4.19 -12.28 15.37
C LEU A 168 -3.23 -13.41 14.96
N HIS A 169 -2.78 -13.43 13.70
CA HIS A 169 -1.85 -14.45 13.19
C HIS A 169 -0.54 -14.49 14.00
N TYR A 170 0.02 -13.33 14.31
CA TYR A 170 1.29 -13.24 15.05
C TYR A 170 1.12 -13.10 16.56
N GLY A 171 -0.10 -12.91 17.06
CA GLY A 171 -0.38 -12.70 18.49
C GLY A 171 0.26 -11.40 19.01
N ILE A 172 0.23 -10.33 18.20
CA ILE A 172 0.81 -9.02 18.54
C ILE A 172 -0.28 -7.97 18.77
N ASN A 173 0.02 -6.98 19.59
CA ASN A 173 -0.81 -5.80 19.80
C ASN A 173 -0.07 -4.48 19.50
N GLN A 174 1.21 -4.57 19.12
CA GLN A 174 2.07 -3.44 18.78
C GLN A 174 2.85 -3.75 17.52
N MET A 175 3.08 -2.72 16.69
CA MET A 175 3.96 -2.79 15.53
C MET A 175 4.66 -1.46 15.30
N HIS A 176 5.81 -1.53 14.63
CA HIS A 176 6.55 -0.35 14.19
C HIS A 176 6.45 -0.23 12.68
N MET A 177 6.21 0.97 12.21
CA MET A 177 6.17 1.33 10.81
C MET A 177 7.40 2.16 10.48
N ALA A 178 8.04 1.89 9.35
CA ALA A 178 9.28 2.56 9.00
C ALA A 178 9.32 2.99 7.54
N CYS A 179 10.02 4.08 7.25
CA CYS A 179 10.45 4.49 5.92
C CYS A 179 11.82 5.18 6.01
N CYS A 180 12.43 5.47 4.86
CA CYS A 180 13.62 6.29 4.79
C CYS A 180 13.32 7.75 5.13
N GLU A 181 14.33 8.48 5.65
CA GLU A 181 14.16 9.87 6.11
C GLU A 181 13.92 10.85 4.95
N ASP A 182 14.44 10.57 3.76
CA ASP A 182 14.50 11.51 2.64
C ASP A 182 13.29 11.48 1.68
N THR A 183 12.23 10.71 1.99
CA THR A 183 11.07 10.56 1.11
C THR A 183 9.77 11.00 1.78
N VAL A 184 9.21 12.14 1.33
CA VAL A 184 7.96 12.70 1.86
C VAL A 184 6.74 11.82 1.50
N GLU A 185 6.74 11.24 0.30
CA GLU A 185 5.68 10.34 -0.18
C GLU A 185 5.63 9.06 0.66
N ASP A 186 6.80 8.43 0.89
CA ASP A 186 6.88 7.23 1.72
C ASP A 186 6.42 7.51 3.15
N ARG A 187 6.82 8.67 3.70
CA ARG A 187 6.36 9.08 5.03
C ARG A 187 4.84 9.25 5.09
N GLY A 188 4.22 9.82 4.05
CA GLY A 188 2.77 9.94 3.92
C GLY A 188 2.07 8.58 3.84
N THR A 189 2.60 7.65 3.04
CA THR A 189 2.10 6.28 2.92
C THR A 189 2.19 5.54 4.27
N VAL A 190 3.33 5.63 4.96
CA VAL A 190 3.53 4.99 6.26
C VAL A 190 2.64 5.60 7.34
N GLN A 191 2.43 6.92 7.33
CA GLN A 191 1.49 7.57 8.24
C GLN A 191 0.06 7.03 8.06
N TYR A 192 -0.38 6.89 6.81
CA TYR A 192 -1.70 6.34 6.51
C TYR A 192 -1.85 4.89 6.99
N LEU A 193 -0.83 4.05 6.75
CA LEU A 193 -0.80 2.68 7.28
C LEU A 193 -0.81 2.64 8.81
N GLN A 194 -0.10 3.56 9.45
CA GLN A 194 -0.10 3.70 10.92
C GLN A 194 -1.49 4.05 11.45
N ASP A 195 -2.22 4.92 10.76
CA ASP A 195 -3.58 5.29 11.13
C ASP A 195 -4.55 4.11 10.94
N CYS A 196 -4.44 3.35 9.85
CA CYS A 196 -5.21 2.12 9.65
C CYS A 196 -4.91 1.05 10.73
N ALA A 197 -3.65 0.90 11.14
CA ALA A 197 -3.27 -0.03 12.19
C ALA A 197 -3.84 0.39 13.57
N LYS A 198 -3.83 1.69 13.87
CA LYS A 198 -4.47 2.23 15.09
C LYS A 198 -5.98 2.03 15.09
N GLU A 199 -6.64 2.25 13.96
CA GLU A 199 -8.07 1.96 13.78
C GLU A 199 -8.37 0.47 13.94
N ALA A 200 -7.44 -0.40 13.56
CA ALA A 200 -7.51 -1.83 13.80
C ALA A 200 -7.37 -2.23 15.29
N GLY A 201 -6.99 -1.29 16.16
CA GLY A 201 -6.79 -1.50 17.60
C GLY A 201 -5.35 -1.82 17.99
N LEU A 202 -4.39 -1.62 17.11
CA LEU A 202 -2.97 -1.84 17.39
C LEU A 202 -2.31 -0.56 17.93
N GLN A 203 -1.30 -0.72 18.78
CA GLN A 203 -0.33 0.31 19.02
C GLN A 203 0.61 0.35 17.82
N ALA A 204 0.64 1.47 17.08
CA ALA A 204 1.47 1.63 15.90
C ALA A 204 2.41 2.83 16.10
N ASP A 205 3.69 2.54 16.19
CA ASP A 205 4.74 3.52 16.37
C ASP A 205 5.51 3.72 15.06
N PHE A 206 6.22 4.83 14.93
CA PHE A 206 7.01 5.17 13.76
C PHE A 206 8.49 5.23 14.11
N VAL A 207 9.34 4.77 13.18
CA VAL A 207 10.81 4.89 13.25
C VAL A 207 11.37 5.06 11.84
N PHE A 208 12.41 5.87 11.68
CA PHE A 208 13.14 5.85 10.42
C PHE A 208 14.00 4.59 10.30
N ILE A 209 14.15 4.07 9.08
CA ILE A 209 14.97 2.86 8.83
C ILE A 209 16.41 3.09 9.31
N GLU A 210 16.92 4.30 9.12
CA GLU A 210 18.25 4.75 9.52
C GLU A 210 18.49 4.71 11.05
N ASP A 211 17.41 4.79 11.83
CA ASP A 211 17.45 4.75 13.30
C ASP A 211 17.31 3.33 13.86
N ILE A 212 17.04 2.32 13.00
CA ILE A 212 16.93 0.94 13.43
C ILE A 212 18.32 0.37 13.68
N GLY A 213 18.63 0.07 14.94
CA GLY A 213 19.88 -0.53 15.38
C GLY A 213 19.74 -2.00 15.77
N LEU A 214 20.88 -2.66 15.91
CA LEU A 214 20.94 -3.98 16.55
C LEU A 214 20.93 -3.79 18.07
N ALA A 215 19.93 -4.32 18.76
CA ALA A 215 19.96 -4.37 20.21
C ALA A 215 21.07 -5.34 20.68
N VAL A 216 21.84 -4.94 21.67
CA VAL A 216 22.79 -5.86 22.33
C VAL A 216 21.96 -6.94 23.04
N GLU A 217 22.43 -8.18 23.01
CA GLU A 217 21.71 -9.39 23.46
C GLU A 217 21.02 -9.26 24.83
N ASP A 218 21.65 -8.52 25.77
CA ASP A 218 21.08 -8.22 27.09
C ASP A 218 19.83 -7.34 27.08
N VAL A 219 19.66 -6.47 26.09
CA VAL A 219 18.48 -5.61 25.94
C VAL A 219 17.35 -6.41 25.30
N LEU A 220 17.66 -7.25 24.32
CA LEU A 220 16.70 -8.16 23.69
C LEU A 220 16.12 -9.15 24.72
N GLN A 221 16.96 -9.72 25.57
CA GLN A 221 16.52 -10.66 26.63
C GLN A 221 15.63 -9.97 27.68
N LYS A 222 15.89 -8.71 28.01
CA LYS A 222 15.04 -7.93 28.92
C LYS A 222 13.67 -7.60 28.30
N GLU A 223 13.63 -7.24 27.03
CA GLU A 223 12.39 -6.98 26.31
C GLU A 223 11.55 -8.25 26.12
N ILE A 224 12.18 -9.38 25.81
CA ILE A 224 11.53 -10.69 25.71
C ILE A 224 11.01 -11.13 27.09
N ALA A 225 11.79 -10.94 28.14
CA ALA A 225 11.40 -11.26 29.51
C ALA A 225 10.25 -10.36 30.02
N ALA A 226 10.12 -9.13 29.51
CA ALA A 226 9.01 -8.23 29.77
C ALA A 226 7.73 -8.57 28.96
N GLY A 227 7.77 -9.61 28.11
CA GLY A 227 6.64 -10.06 27.31
C GLY A 227 6.38 -9.24 26.05
N HIS A 228 7.29 -8.35 25.67
CA HIS A 228 7.18 -7.54 24.45
C HIS A 228 7.67 -8.36 23.24
N LYS A 229 6.76 -8.77 22.38
CA LYS A 229 7.09 -9.31 21.07
C LYS A 229 7.15 -8.16 20.07
N MET A 230 8.38 -7.74 19.72
CA MET A 230 8.58 -6.70 18.70
C MET A 230 8.71 -7.37 17.33
N LYS A 231 7.80 -7.02 16.39
CA LYS A 231 7.99 -7.28 14.96
C LYS A 231 7.99 -5.95 14.23
N VAL A 232 9.02 -5.73 13.41
CA VAL A 232 9.12 -4.57 12.54
C VAL A 232 8.38 -4.88 11.25
N CYS A 233 7.34 -4.11 10.93
CA CYS A 233 6.79 -4.07 9.58
C CYS A 233 7.56 -3.03 8.79
N ILE A 234 8.17 -3.45 7.69
CA ILE A 234 9.03 -2.61 6.87
C ILE A 234 8.17 -1.79 5.91
N GLY A 235 8.32 -0.49 5.96
CA GLY A 235 7.90 0.42 4.92
C GLY A 235 9.02 0.61 3.88
N SER A 236 8.71 1.28 2.78
CA SER A 236 9.49 1.35 1.55
C SER A 236 10.95 1.79 1.70
N ASP A 237 11.88 1.05 1.12
CA ASP A 237 13.20 1.51 0.70
C ASP A 237 13.35 1.38 -0.82
N SER A 238 13.23 2.51 -1.52
CA SER A 238 13.47 2.60 -2.97
C SER A 238 14.94 2.50 -3.36
N ARG A 239 15.87 2.33 -2.41
CA ARG A 239 17.34 2.36 -2.62
C ARG A 239 18.02 1.01 -2.57
N VAL A 240 17.33 -0.09 -2.32
CA VAL A 240 17.93 -1.42 -2.44
C VAL A 240 17.94 -1.80 -3.92
N LYS A 241 19.00 -1.40 -4.61
CA LYS A 241 19.33 -1.86 -5.96
C LYS A 241 20.17 -3.13 -5.90
#